data_d48b31205292e5ba338df647f2f6ab06
#
_entry.id   d48b31205292e5ba338df647f2f6ab06
#
_cell.length_a   1.000
_cell.length_b   1.000
_cell.length_c   1.000
_cell.angle_alpha   90.00
_cell.angle_beta   90.00
_cell.angle_gamma   90.00
#
_symmetry.space_group_name_H-M   'P 1'
#
loop_
_entity.id
_entity.type
_entity.pdbx_description
1 polymer ?
#
loop_
_entity_poly.entity_id
_entity_poly.type
_entity_poly.pdbx_seq_one_letter_code
_entity_poly.pdbx_strand_id
1 'polypeptide(L)'
;NMSMEASSIKKGETLIDTALTLNAMRPDLLVVRHPHSGAVDLLAQKVNCAVLNAGDGSHEHPTQALLDALTIRRSKGRLQRLNIAICGDVAHSRVARSNIILLGKMENRLRLVGPSTLMPSNINEFGVEVFYDIKQGLRDVDVVMMLRLQRERMDGGFIPSEREYYHRYGLDLSLIHISE
;
A
#
# COMPACT_ATOMS: atom_id res chain seq x y z
N ASN A 1 8.01 -18.43 -13.30
CA ASN A 1 6.89 -17.50 -13.21
C ASN A 1 5.62 -18.17 -13.70
N MET A 2 4.63 -18.29 -12.84
CA MET A 2 3.31 -18.80 -13.21
C MET A 2 2.30 -17.67 -13.09
N SER A 3 1.53 -17.40 -14.15
CA SER A 3 0.37 -16.52 -14.09
C SER A 3 -0.89 -17.37 -13.89
N MET A 4 -1.56 -17.20 -12.76
CA MET A 4 -2.78 -17.94 -12.43
C MET A 4 -3.96 -17.59 -13.33
N GLU A 5 -3.99 -16.38 -13.90
CA GLU A 5 -5.04 -15.97 -14.85
C GLU A 5 -4.99 -16.73 -16.17
N ALA A 6 -3.85 -17.24 -16.56
CA ALA A 6 -3.67 -17.87 -17.85
C ALA A 6 -3.95 -19.39 -17.90
N SER A 7 -3.93 -20.11 -16.78
CA SER A 7 -3.94 -21.57 -16.83
C SER A 7 -4.99 -22.30 -16.00
N SER A 8 -5.30 -21.86 -14.79
CA SER A 8 -6.06 -22.70 -13.83
C SER A 8 -7.47 -22.17 -13.53
N ILE A 9 -7.64 -20.86 -13.31
CA ILE A 9 -8.95 -20.27 -12.98
C ILE A 9 -9.96 -20.42 -14.12
N LYS A 10 -9.50 -20.35 -15.37
CA LYS A 10 -10.35 -20.60 -16.56
C LYS A 10 -10.87 -22.03 -16.67
N LYS A 11 -10.28 -22.98 -15.90
CA LYS A 11 -10.68 -24.41 -15.89
C LYS A 11 -11.52 -24.78 -14.68
N GLY A 12 -11.92 -23.82 -13.83
CA GLY A 12 -12.72 -24.06 -12.64
C GLY A 12 -11.93 -24.60 -11.43
N GLU A 13 -10.60 -24.55 -11.45
CA GLU A 13 -9.77 -24.93 -10.31
C GLU A 13 -9.89 -23.87 -9.19
N THR A 14 -9.97 -24.35 -7.96
CA THR A 14 -9.98 -23.50 -6.77
C THR A 14 -8.56 -23.06 -6.38
N LEU A 15 -8.47 -22.00 -5.56
CA LEU A 15 -7.19 -21.57 -4.98
C LEU A 15 -6.55 -22.70 -4.15
N ILE A 16 -7.36 -23.54 -3.51
CA ILE A 16 -6.89 -24.70 -2.72
C ILE A 16 -6.27 -25.75 -3.63
N ASP A 17 -6.90 -26.07 -4.77
CA ASP A 17 -6.34 -27.03 -5.73
C ASP A 17 -4.98 -26.56 -6.28
N THR A 18 -4.88 -25.26 -6.55
CA THR A 18 -3.61 -24.63 -6.93
C THR A 18 -2.57 -24.75 -5.81
N ALA A 19 -2.96 -24.52 -4.55
CA ALA A 19 -2.06 -24.67 -3.40
C ALA A 19 -1.54 -26.11 -3.27
N LEU A 20 -2.40 -27.12 -3.42
CA LEU A 20 -2.03 -28.53 -3.35
C LEU A 20 -1.07 -28.91 -4.48
N THR A 21 -1.34 -28.43 -5.69
CA THR A 21 -0.47 -28.66 -6.86
C THR A 21 0.92 -28.05 -6.64
N LEU A 22 0.99 -26.80 -6.18
CA LEU A 22 2.25 -26.13 -5.87
C LEU A 22 2.99 -26.84 -4.74
N ASN A 23 2.30 -27.28 -3.70
CA ASN A 23 2.90 -28.00 -2.58
C ASN A 23 3.49 -29.35 -3.00
N ALA A 24 2.84 -30.06 -3.95
CA ALA A 24 3.34 -31.31 -4.51
C ALA A 24 4.68 -31.16 -5.27
N MET A 25 4.96 -29.95 -5.79
CA MET A 25 6.23 -29.62 -6.43
C MET A 25 7.38 -29.40 -5.43
N ARG A 26 7.09 -29.36 -4.13
CA ARG A 26 8.03 -29.17 -3.01
C ARG A 26 8.96 -27.95 -3.19
N PRO A 27 8.42 -26.75 -3.42
CA PRO A 27 9.25 -25.55 -3.47
C PRO A 27 9.77 -25.20 -2.07
N ASP A 28 10.94 -24.55 -2.00
CA ASP A 28 11.48 -24.01 -0.75
C ASP A 28 10.77 -22.71 -0.35
N LEU A 29 10.30 -21.93 -1.34
CA LEU A 29 9.69 -20.63 -1.17
C LEU A 29 8.69 -20.36 -2.29
N LEU A 30 7.55 -19.79 -1.93
CA LEU A 30 6.57 -19.22 -2.85
C LEU A 30 6.50 -17.71 -2.69
N VAL A 31 6.60 -16.97 -3.79
CA VAL A 31 6.31 -15.53 -3.85
C VAL A 31 4.96 -15.36 -4.53
N VAL A 32 3.97 -14.90 -3.77
CA VAL A 32 2.58 -14.89 -4.21
C VAL A 32 2.04 -13.46 -4.32
N ARG A 33 1.41 -13.15 -5.46
CA ARG A 33 0.59 -11.96 -5.66
C ARG A 33 -0.78 -12.38 -6.15
N HIS A 34 -1.83 -11.91 -5.47
CA HIS A 34 -3.20 -12.30 -5.78
C HIS A 34 -4.14 -11.08 -5.78
N PRO A 35 -5.16 -11.04 -6.66
CA PRO A 35 -6.12 -9.94 -6.73
C PRO A 35 -7.12 -9.92 -5.56
N HIS A 36 -7.38 -11.05 -4.91
CA HIS A 36 -8.31 -11.15 -3.79
C HIS A 36 -7.59 -11.09 -2.46
N SER A 37 -8.10 -10.28 -1.54
CA SER A 37 -7.59 -10.16 -0.16
C SER A 37 -7.77 -11.46 0.62
N GLY A 38 -6.75 -11.85 1.40
CA GLY A 38 -6.72 -13.08 2.18
C GLY A 38 -6.27 -14.33 1.42
N ALA A 39 -6.14 -14.25 0.09
CA ALA A 39 -5.73 -15.40 -0.72
C ALA A 39 -4.31 -15.87 -0.42
N VAL A 40 -3.39 -14.93 -0.13
CA VAL A 40 -2.00 -15.26 0.19
C VAL A 40 -1.90 -15.96 1.54
N ASP A 41 -2.67 -15.51 2.52
CA ASP A 41 -2.74 -16.14 3.84
C ASP A 41 -3.33 -17.55 3.76
N LEU A 42 -4.42 -17.72 3.00
CA LEU A 42 -5.01 -19.03 2.75
C LEU A 42 -4.02 -20.00 2.09
N LEU A 43 -3.26 -19.53 1.10
CA LEU A 43 -2.19 -20.33 0.48
C LEU A 43 -1.11 -20.73 1.51
N ALA A 44 -0.66 -19.79 2.33
CA ALA A 44 0.35 -20.03 3.35
C ALA A 44 -0.07 -21.12 4.36
N GLN A 45 -1.36 -21.21 4.66
CA GLN A 45 -1.91 -22.26 5.54
C GLN A 45 -2.00 -23.66 4.87
N LYS A 46 -1.91 -23.74 3.53
CA LYS A 46 -2.12 -24.97 2.77
C LYS A 46 -0.86 -25.55 2.15
N VAL A 47 0.27 -24.85 2.22
CA VAL A 47 1.56 -25.30 1.70
C VAL A 47 2.57 -25.52 2.82
N ASN A 48 3.58 -26.35 2.57
CA ASN A 48 4.61 -26.70 3.56
C ASN A 48 5.89 -25.86 3.43
N CYS A 49 5.88 -24.85 2.56
CA CYS A 49 7.03 -23.96 2.35
C CYS A 49 6.73 -22.55 2.83
N ALA A 50 7.77 -21.71 2.92
CA ALA A 50 7.61 -20.30 3.21
C ALA A 50 6.84 -19.57 2.10
N VAL A 51 5.97 -18.64 2.46
CA VAL A 51 5.22 -17.81 1.50
C VAL A 51 5.54 -16.33 1.73
N LEU A 52 5.99 -15.66 0.68
CA LEU A 52 6.17 -14.21 0.66
C LEU A 52 4.97 -13.54 -0.02
N ASN A 53 4.34 -12.62 0.68
CA ASN A 53 3.26 -11.81 0.17
C ASN A 53 3.80 -10.66 -0.71
N ALA A 54 3.65 -10.78 -2.02
CA ALA A 54 4.02 -9.75 -3.01
C ALA A 54 2.83 -8.88 -3.44
N GLY A 55 1.74 -8.93 -2.69
CA GLY A 55 0.53 -8.11 -2.88
C GLY A 55 -0.75 -8.93 -2.82
N ASP A 56 -1.59 -8.63 -1.84
CA ASP A 56 -2.80 -9.34 -1.45
C ASP A 56 -4.02 -8.43 -1.61
N GLY A 57 -4.67 -8.50 -2.74
CA GLY A 57 -5.88 -7.72 -3.04
C GLY A 57 -5.72 -6.21 -2.79
N SER A 58 -6.64 -5.63 -2.04
CA SER A 58 -6.56 -4.28 -1.48
C SER A 58 -6.00 -4.29 -0.04
N HIS A 59 -5.68 -5.46 0.52
CA HIS A 59 -5.34 -5.66 1.92
C HIS A 59 -3.90 -5.23 2.23
N GLU A 60 -2.89 -5.91 1.65
CA GLU A 60 -1.49 -5.67 1.99
C GLU A 60 -0.52 -5.80 0.81
N HIS A 61 0.63 -5.13 0.97
CA HIS A 61 1.80 -5.26 0.10
C HIS A 61 3.08 -5.10 0.94
N PRO A 62 3.40 -6.05 1.82
CA PRO A 62 4.48 -5.89 2.80
C PRO A 62 5.86 -5.74 2.15
N THR A 63 6.12 -6.43 1.03
CA THR A 63 7.38 -6.28 0.31
C THR A 63 7.58 -4.87 -0.27
N GLN A 64 6.50 -4.16 -0.64
CA GLN A 64 6.58 -2.77 -1.06
C GLN A 64 6.90 -1.86 0.13
N ALA A 65 6.26 -2.06 1.27
CA ALA A 65 6.55 -1.27 2.47
C ALA A 65 8.01 -1.45 2.93
N LEU A 66 8.57 -2.65 2.82
CA LEU A 66 9.99 -2.90 3.10
C LEU A 66 10.92 -2.18 2.11
N LEU A 67 10.53 -2.12 0.82
CA LEU A 67 11.28 -1.38 -0.20
C LEU A 67 11.25 0.12 0.09
N ASP A 68 10.10 0.67 0.43
CA ASP A 68 9.93 2.08 0.80
C ASP A 68 10.76 2.41 2.06
N ALA A 69 10.70 1.57 3.09
CA ALA A 69 11.50 1.70 4.30
C ALA A 69 13.01 1.68 4.03
N LEU A 70 13.46 0.78 3.14
CA LEU A 70 14.86 0.73 2.71
C LEU A 70 15.28 2.03 2.01
N THR A 71 14.42 2.58 1.16
CA THR A 71 14.65 3.83 0.43
C THR A 71 14.75 5.00 1.41
N ILE A 72 13.83 5.11 2.35
CA ILE A 72 13.84 6.14 3.40
C ILE A 72 15.12 6.04 4.22
N ARG A 73 15.48 4.83 4.69
CA ARG A 73 16.70 4.63 5.47
C ARG A 73 17.96 5.03 4.72
N ARG A 74 18.05 4.73 3.41
CA ARG A 74 19.19 5.11 2.58
C ARG A 74 19.28 6.61 2.38
N SER A 75 18.15 7.28 2.19
CA SER A 75 18.08 8.72 1.95
C SER A 75 18.29 9.55 3.23
N LYS A 76 17.66 9.16 4.33
CA LYS A 76 17.66 9.92 5.59
C LYS A 76 18.68 9.42 6.63
N GLY A 77 19.39 8.31 6.36
CA GLY A 77 20.32 7.68 7.29
C GLY A 77 19.66 6.99 8.49
N ARG A 78 18.35 7.13 8.65
CA ARG A 78 17.54 6.56 9.72
C ARG A 78 16.16 6.17 9.24
N LEU A 79 15.44 5.35 10.02
CA LEU A 79 14.06 4.94 9.75
C LEU A 79 13.12 5.22 10.93
N GLN A 80 13.58 5.90 11.96
CA GLN A 80 12.82 6.20 13.17
C GLN A 80 12.76 7.69 13.40
N ARG A 81 11.70 8.14 14.11
CA ARG A 81 11.50 9.53 14.53
C ARG A 81 11.50 10.52 13.34
N LEU A 82 10.89 10.12 12.25
CA LEU A 82 10.65 10.95 11.08
C LEU A 82 9.19 11.42 11.06
N ASN A 83 8.96 12.60 10.49
CA ASN A 83 7.63 13.08 10.13
C ASN A 83 7.39 12.65 8.67
N ILE A 84 6.43 11.77 8.43
CA ILE A 84 6.18 11.19 7.11
C ILE A 84 4.74 11.50 6.68
N ALA A 85 4.59 12.13 5.52
CA ALA A 85 3.28 12.36 4.92
C ALA A 85 3.01 11.32 3.81
N ILE A 86 1.88 10.63 3.89
CA ILE A 86 1.36 9.73 2.86
C ILE A 86 0.18 10.44 2.20
N CYS A 87 0.34 10.81 0.93
CA CYS A 87 -0.57 11.70 0.22
C CYS A 87 -1.31 10.95 -0.88
N GLY A 88 -2.61 11.17 -0.98
CA GLY A 88 -3.41 10.69 -2.09
C GLY A 88 -4.54 9.72 -1.72
N ASP A 89 -4.70 8.67 -2.51
CA ASP A 89 -5.74 7.66 -2.34
C ASP A 89 -5.35 6.61 -1.29
N VAL A 90 -5.58 6.95 -0.03
CA VAL A 90 -5.26 6.06 1.10
C VAL A 90 -6.27 4.92 1.21
N ALA A 91 -7.56 5.20 0.97
CA ALA A 91 -8.64 4.24 1.16
C ALA A 91 -8.47 2.98 0.28
N HIS A 92 -8.02 3.14 -0.96
CA HIS A 92 -7.90 2.04 -1.93
C HIS A 92 -6.45 1.53 -2.06
N SER A 93 -5.49 2.11 -1.32
CA SER A 93 -4.08 1.77 -1.45
C SER A 93 -3.61 0.76 -0.40
N ARG A 94 -3.41 -0.48 -0.81
CA ARG A 94 -2.74 -1.50 0.01
C ARG A 94 -1.30 -1.11 0.39
N VAL A 95 -0.65 -0.29 -0.44
CA VAL A 95 0.71 0.22 -0.16
C VAL A 95 0.67 1.20 1.01
N ALA A 96 -0.31 2.12 1.02
CA ALA A 96 -0.51 3.02 2.15
C ALA A 96 -0.73 2.24 3.45
N ARG A 97 -1.61 1.25 3.44
CA ARG A 97 -1.91 0.42 4.62
C ARG A 97 -0.67 -0.28 5.16
N SER A 98 0.11 -0.95 4.32
CA SER A 98 1.34 -1.63 4.75
C SER A 98 2.40 -0.66 5.26
N ASN A 99 2.51 0.54 4.65
CA ASN A 99 3.42 1.58 5.11
C ASN A 99 2.98 2.18 6.46
N ILE A 100 1.69 2.43 6.66
CA ILE A 100 1.16 2.92 7.94
C ILE A 100 1.55 1.94 9.06
N ILE A 101 1.35 0.64 8.86
CA ILE A 101 1.68 -0.39 9.84
C ILE A 101 3.20 -0.44 10.09
N LEU A 102 4.02 -0.54 9.05
CA LEU A 102 5.46 -0.68 9.19
C LEU A 102 6.10 0.58 9.78
N LEU A 103 5.82 1.74 9.20
CA LEU A 103 6.44 3.00 9.62
C LEU A 103 5.94 3.46 10.99
N GLY A 104 4.69 3.14 11.35
CA GLY A 104 4.17 3.36 12.71
C GLY A 104 4.90 2.51 13.74
N LYS A 105 5.18 1.22 13.46
CA LYS A 105 6.00 0.35 14.32
C LYS A 105 7.43 0.84 14.48
N MET A 106 7.92 1.65 13.54
CA MET A 106 9.25 2.30 13.59
C MET A 106 9.22 3.66 14.30
N GLU A 107 8.19 3.95 15.09
CA GLU A 107 8.06 5.17 15.90
C GLU A 107 8.10 6.48 15.07
N ASN A 108 7.62 6.46 13.84
CA ASN A 108 7.48 7.66 13.02
C ASN A 108 6.14 8.36 13.30
N ARG A 109 6.12 9.68 13.12
CA ARG A 109 4.88 10.46 13.08
C ARG A 109 4.31 10.41 11.68
N LEU A 110 3.13 9.81 11.54
CA LEU A 110 2.50 9.62 10.24
C LEU A 110 1.37 10.62 10.05
N ARG A 111 1.35 11.25 8.89
CA ARG A 111 0.27 12.11 8.42
C ARG A 111 -0.32 11.54 7.15
N LEU A 112 -1.63 11.54 7.07
CA LEU A 112 -2.36 11.18 5.85
C LEU A 112 -2.94 12.45 5.25
N VAL A 113 -2.68 12.66 3.96
CA VAL A 113 -3.04 13.92 3.28
C VAL A 113 -3.86 13.60 2.03
N GLY A 114 -5.07 14.11 1.95
CA GLY A 114 -5.94 13.90 0.79
C GLY A 114 -7.40 14.28 1.06
N PRO A 115 -8.27 14.19 0.06
CA PRO A 115 -9.69 14.47 0.24
C PRO A 115 -10.35 13.44 1.17
N SER A 116 -11.36 13.86 1.90
CA SER A 116 -12.10 12.99 2.84
C SER A 116 -12.69 11.75 2.19
N THR A 117 -13.06 11.85 0.92
CA THR A 117 -13.59 10.73 0.11
C THR A 117 -12.57 9.63 -0.18
N LEU A 118 -11.27 9.92 -0.07
CA LEU A 118 -10.17 8.98 -0.29
C LEU A 118 -9.48 8.56 1.02
N MET A 119 -10.10 8.85 2.16
CA MET A 119 -9.65 8.39 3.48
C MET A 119 -10.45 7.17 3.95
N PRO A 120 -9.81 6.19 4.61
CA PRO A 120 -10.52 5.05 5.19
C PRO A 120 -11.50 5.49 6.29
N SER A 121 -12.66 4.85 6.38
CA SER A 121 -13.65 5.16 7.42
C SER A 121 -13.15 4.91 8.85
N ASN A 122 -12.23 3.96 9.03
CA ASN A 122 -11.63 3.59 10.31
C ASN A 122 -10.26 4.25 10.57
N ILE A 123 -10.00 5.41 9.98
CA ILE A 123 -8.69 6.09 10.01
C ILE A 123 -8.19 6.38 11.43
N ASN A 124 -9.11 6.62 12.37
CA ASN A 124 -8.78 6.91 13.77
C ASN A 124 -8.10 5.73 14.50
N GLU A 125 -8.28 4.49 14.01
CA GLU A 125 -7.67 3.30 14.59
C GLU A 125 -6.16 3.20 14.30
N PHE A 126 -5.67 3.94 13.31
CA PHE A 126 -4.26 3.89 12.91
C PHE A 126 -3.34 4.78 13.72
N GLY A 127 -3.87 5.64 14.60
CA GLY A 127 -3.05 6.56 15.40
C GLY A 127 -2.27 7.58 14.56
N VAL A 128 -2.83 8.03 13.44
CA VAL A 128 -2.23 8.94 12.48
C VAL A 128 -2.94 10.29 12.48
N GLU A 129 -2.24 11.36 12.09
CA GLU A 129 -2.84 12.67 11.88
C GLU A 129 -3.41 12.75 10.45
N VAL A 130 -4.58 13.39 10.29
CA VAL A 130 -5.24 13.54 8.98
C VAL A 130 -5.32 14.99 8.58
N PHE A 131 -4.92 15.28 7.34
CA PHE A 131 -4.96 16.61 6.75
C PHE A 131 -5.73 16.60 5.43
N TYR A 132 -6.64 17.54 5.29
CA TYR A 132 -7.40 17.74 4.05
C TYR A 132 -6.85 18.87 3.18
N ASP A 133 -5.84 19.56 3.67
CA ASP A 133 -5.07 20.58 2.96
C ASP A 133 -3.61 20.12 2.80
N ILE A 134 -3.12 20.11 1.55
CA ILE A 134 -1.79 19.59 1.26
C ILE A 134 -0.69 20.45 1.88
N LYS A 135 -0.83 21.78 1.90
CA LYS A 135 0.19 22.68 2.45
C LYS A 135 0.36 22.50 3.95
N GLN A 136 -0.77 22.31 4.65
CA GLN A 136 -0.74 22.03 6.09
C GLN A 136 -0.15 20.63 6.37
N GLY A 137 -0.55 19.64 5.58
CA GLY A 137 -0.10 18.25 5.75
C GLY A 137 1.38 18.06 5.48
N LEU A 138 1.98 18.83 4.56
CA LEU A 138 3.38 18.74 4.20
C LEU A 138 4.33 19.61 5.04
N ARG A 139 3.80 20.46 5.92
CA ARG A 139 4.65 21.33 6.74
C ARG A 139 5.56 20.52 7.67
N ASP A 140 6.87 20.81 7.62
CA ASP A 140 7.89 20.18 8.48
C ASP A 140 7.92 18.64 8.40
N VAL A 141 7.69 18.06 7.21
CA VAL A 141 7.83 16.62 6.98
C VAL A 141 9.20 16.27 6.43
N ASP A 142 9.74 15.15 6.89
CA ASP A 142 11.02 14.61 6.42
C ASP A 142 10.87 13.83 5.11
N VAL A 143 9.69 13.23 4.90
CA VAL A 143 9.41 12.33 3.77
C VAL A 143 7.98 12.54 3.27
N VAL A 144 7.82 12.65 1.97
CA VAL A 144 6.52 12.69 1.28
C VAL A 144 6.39 11.43 0.41
N MET A 145 5.34 10.67 0.64
CA MET A 145 4.97 9.49 -0.15
C MET A 145 3.72 9.82 -0.97
N MET A 146 3.87 9.93 -2.28
CA MET A 146 2.75 10.20 -3.18
C MET A 146 2.13 8.90 -3.69
N LEU A 147 0.85 8.70 -3.42
CA LEU A 147 0.07 7.57 -3.92
C LEU A 147 -0.56 7.93 -5.27
N ARG A 148 -0.61 6.97 -6.18
CA ARG A 148 -1.44 7.11 -7.37
C ARG A 148 -2.91 6.92 -7.05
N LEU A 149 -3.80 7.52 -7.83
CA LEU A 149 -5.23 7.22 -7.78
C LEU A 149 -5.49 5.78 -8.26
N GLN A 150 -6.20 4.99 -7.46
CA GLN A 150 -6.50 3.58 -7.74
C GLN A 150 -7.85 3.47 -8.47
N ARG A 151 -7.98 4.08 -9.66
CA ARG A 151 -9.24 4.13 -10.42
C ARG A 151 -9.89 2.78 -10.64
N GLU A 152 -9.08 1.76 -10.86
CA GLU A 152 -9.50 0.38 -11.05
C GLU A 152 -10.16 -0.24 -9.81
N ARG A 153 -10.14 0.46 -8.68
CA ARG A 153 -10.72 0.03 -7.39
C ARG A 153 -11.78 0.98 -6.87
N MET A 154 -12.10 2.03 -7.63
CA MET A 154 -13.08 3.04 -7.27
C MET A 154 -14.41 2.73 -7.97
N ASP A 155 -15.41 2.27 -7.22
CA ASP A 155 -16.77 2.15 -7.67
C ASP A 155 -17.54 3.43 -7.31
N GLY A 156 -17.50 4.46 -8.17
CA GLY A 156 -18.24 5.72 -7.96
C GLY A 156 -17.42 7.01 -8.10
N GLY A 157 -18.03 8.14 -7.81
CA GLY A 157 -17.47 9.50 -7.96
C GLY A 157 -16.70 9.97 -6.72
N PHE A 158 -15.57 9.35 -6.39
CA PHE A 158 -14.75 9.72 -5.23
C PHE A 158 -14.00 11.04 -5.41
N ILE A 159 -13.78 11.46 -6.64
CA ILE A 159 -13.14 12.74 -7.00
C ILE A 159 -13.95 13.43 -8.11
N PRO A 160 -14.11 14.78 -8.06
CA PRO A 160 -14.86 15.52 -9.09
C PRO A 160 -14.20 15.41 -10.47
N SER A 161 -12.89 15.60 -10.55
CA SER A 161 -12.07 15.43 -11.74
C SER A 161 -10.60 15.25 -11.37
N GLU A 162 -9.81 14.64 -12.29
CA GLU A 162 -8.34 14.54 -12.10
C GLU A 162 -7.67 15.91 -12.07
N ARG A 163 -8.14 16.83 -12.88
CA ARG A 163 -7.60 18.19 -12.96
C ARG A 163 -7.78 18.92 -11.63
N GLU A 164 -8.96 18.82 -11.04
CA GLU A 164 -9.23 19.43 -9.72
C GLU A 164 -8.43 18.73 -8.61
N TYR A 165 -8.36 17.40 -8.66
CA TYR A 165 -7.53 16.65 -7.73
C TYR A 165 -6.06 17.06 -7.82
N TYR A 166 -5.49 17.15 -9.01
CA TYR A 166 -4.11 17.59 -9.23
C TYR A 166 -3.88 19.01 -8.72
N HIS A 167 -4.81 19.93 -8.96
CA HIS A 167 -4.71 21.30 -8.45
C HIS A 167 -4.68 21.39 -6.92
N ARG A 168 -5.41 20.51 -6.23
CA ARG A 168 -5.51 20.53 -4.77
C ARG A 168 -4.49 19.69 -4.06
N TYR A 169 -4.08 18.57 -4.67
CA TYR A 169 -3.26 17.52 -4.03
C TYR A 169 -2.05 17.09 -4.88
N GLY A 170 -1.84 17.68 -6.04
CA GLY A 170 -0.66 17.44 -6.86
C GLY A 170 0.57 18.04 -6.21
N LEU A 171 1.67 17.30 -6.20
CA LEU A 171 2.95 17.79 -5.73
C LEU A 171 3.60 18.59 -6.86
N ASP A 172 3.84 19.87 -6.66
CA ASP A 172 4.57 20.75 -7.54
C ASP A 172 5.86 21.28 -6.88
N LEU A 173 6.68 21.98 -7.64
CA LEU A 173 7.95 22.53 -7.15
C LEU A 173 7.76 23.50 -5.97
N SER A 174 6.65 24.20 -5.89
CA SER A 174 6.37 25.14 -4.81
C SER A 174 6.12 24.43 -3.48
N LEU A 175 5.59 23.20 -3.54
CA LEU A 175 5.31 22.38 -2.37
C LEU A 175 6.55 21.59 -1.88
N ILE A 176 7.48 21.28 -2.78
CA ILE A 176 8.72 20.59 -2.41
C ILE A 176 9.59 21.47 -1.50
N HIS A 177 9.59 22.78 -1.70
CA HIS A 177 10.35 23.73 -0.87
C HIS A 177 9.67 24.13 0.45
N ILE A 178 8.46 23.69 0.73
CA ILE A 178 7.78 23.93 2.03
C ILE A 178 8.37 23.02 3.13
N SER A 179 9.05 21.93 2.75
CA SER A 179 9.65 20.97 3.68
C SER A 179 11.13 21.27 4.00
N GLU A 180 11.70 22.35 3.47
CA GLU A 180 13.02 22.87 3.84
C GLU A 180 12.88 23.99 4.88
#